data_4e7d08fb7cd181259e2d83fcd1538701
#
_entry.id   4e7d08fb7cd181259e2d83fcd1538701
#
_cell.length_a   1.000
_cell.length_b   1.000
_cell.length_c   1.000
_cell.angle_alpha   90.00
_cell.angle_beta   90.00
_cell.angle_gamma   90.00
#
_symmetry.space_group_name_H-M   'P 1'
#
loop_
_entity.id
_entity.type
_entity.pdbx_description
1 polymer ?
#
loop_
_entity_poly.entity_id
_entity_poly.type
_entity_poly.pdbx_seq_one_letter_code
_entity_poly.pdbx_strand_id
1 'polypeptide(L)'
;MAKKEEIKITALYERLSRDDEQAGESNSIQNQKKYLEEYARQKGLRNIRHFYDDGYSGTNFNRPGFAALLEEIEAGHVEVLIVKDLSRFGRNYLQVGYYTEILFPKKGVRFIAVNNNVDSATPQDNDFTPFLNIMNEWYAKDTSNKIKAVFKSRMKEGLRCSGSIPYGYKREPGDKQTLIVDEPAAEVVRKIFRLVCQGVTTTGIAEILTKEKVLIPSAYAAMNQPKNCRHKEIADPYRWNATTIGYILDRQEYLGHTVLGKSICENFKTKQRRAATPDELMIFPDTHEALSLIHI
;
A
#
# COMPACT_ATOMS: atom_id res chain seq x y z
N MET A 1 -12.77 37.55 36.50
CA MET A 1 -12.51 36.11 36.31
C MET A 1 -11.29 35.99 35.45
N ALA A 2 -10.14 35.55 36.02
CA ALA A 2 -8.93 35.29 35.24
C ALA A 2 -9.18 34.15 34.28
N LYS A 3 -9.02 34.38 32.96
CA LYS A 3 -8.98 33.31 31.95
C LYS A 3 -7.84 32.35 32.37
N LYS A 4 -8.20 31.10 32.67
CA LYS A 4 -7.21 30.03 32.80
C LYS A 4 -6.46 29.99 31.47
N GLU A 5 -5.18 30.36 31.46
CA GLU A 5 -4.32 30.15 30.29
C GLU A 5 -4.30 28.64 30.02
N GLU A 6 -4.96 28.23 28.95
CA GLU A 6 -4.86 26.86 28.47
C GLU A 6 -3.43 26.62 28.05
N ILE A 7 -2.78 25.66 28.73
CA ILE A 7 -1.37 25.31 28.49
C ILE A 7 -1.28 24.71 27.09
N LYS A 8 -0.75 25.47 26.15
CA LYS A 8 -0.54 25.00 24.77
C LYS A 8 0.54 23.95 24.70
N ILE A 9 0.43 23.04 23.73
CA ILE A 9 1.33 21.91 23.52
C ILE A 9 2.32 22.17 22.37
N THR A 10 3.49 21.56 22.47
CA THR A 10 4.43 21.35 21.37
C THR A 10 4.14 19.98 20.75
N ALA A 11 3.52 19.96 19.58
CA ALA A 11 3.21 18.73 18.85
C ALA A 11 4.43 18.25 18.06
N LEU A 12 4.81 16.99 18.23
CA LEU A 12 5.80 16.31 17.40
C LEU A 12 5.07 15.33 16.50
N TYR A 13 5.28 15.43 15.19
CA TYR A 13 4.64 14.55 14.24
C TYR A 13 5.65 13.66 13.53
N GLU A 14 5.45 12.35 13.65
CA GLU A 14 6.29 11.32 13.07
C GLU A 14 5.52 10.49 12.04
N ARG A 15 6.17 10.14 10.93
CA ARG A 15 5.58 9.26 9.92
C ARG A 15 6.60 8.29 9.35
N LEU A 16 6.18 7.03 9.21
CA LEU A 16 6.91 6.01 8.49
C LEU A 16 5.99 5.42 7.41
N SER A 17 6.50 5.23 6.20
CA SER A 17 5.80 4.49 5.14
C SER A 17 6.38 3.09 5.04
N ARG A 18 5.61 2.14 4.49
CA ARG A 18 6.09 0.76 4.23
C ARG A 18 7.32 0.72 3.31
N ASP A 19 7.47 1.73 2.45
CA ASP A 19 8.61 1.84 1.54
C ASP A 19 9.88 2.32 2.28
N ASP A 20 9.71 3.01 3.42
CA ASP A 20 10.83 3.53 4.24
C ASP A 20 11.40 2.47 5.20
N GLU A 21 10.69 1.37 5.48
CA GLU A 21 11.17 0.25 6.31
C GLU A 21 12.40 -0.46 5.72
N GLN A 22 12.57 -0.38 4.40
CA GLN A 22 13.72 -0.98 3.70
C GLN A 22 15.01 -0.14 3.78
N ALA A 23 14.94 1.08 4.29
CA ALA A 23 16.05 2.04 4.29
C ALA A 23 16.92 2.04 5.56
N GLY A 24 16.70 1.11 6.52
CA GLY A 24 17.53 0.92 7.71
C GLY A 24 17.00 1.58 9.00
N GLU A 25 17.66 1.26 10.12
CA GLU A 25 17.23 1.62 11.49
C GLU A 25 17.03 3.13 11.78
N SER A 26 17.69 4.02 11.01
CA SER A 26 17.60 5.47 11.21
C SER A 26 16.22 6.09 10.91
N ASN A 27 15.34 5.36 10.23
CA ASN A 27 14.03 5.82 9.81
C ASN A 27 12.86 5.32 10.66
N SER A 28 13.13 4.57 11.73
CA SER A 28 12.07 4.09 12.61
C SER A 28 11.33 5.24 13.33
N ILE A 29 10.05 5.05 13.64
CA ILE A 29 9.25 6.00 14.43
C ILE A 29 9.94 6.33 15.77
N GLN A 30 10.53 5.33 16.41
CA GLN A 30 11.23 5.51 17.69
C GLN A 30 12.43 6.47 17.59
N ASN A 31 13.21 6.35 16.52
CA ASN A 31 14.34 7.22 16.28
C ASN A 31 13.88 8.66 15.95
N GLN A 32 12.76 8.79 15.20
CA GLN A 32 12.18 10.10 14.94
C GLN A 32 11.70 10.77 16.24
N LYS A 33 11.02 10.03 17.12
CA LYS A 33 10.57 10.54 18.42
C LYS A 33 11.74 11.08 19.25
N LYS A 34 12.77 10.27 19.46
CA LYS A 34 13.96 10.69 20.21
C LYS A 34 14.62 11.94 19.62
N TYR A 35 14.79 11.96 18.30
CA TYR A 35 15.39 13.08 17.59
C TYR A 35 14.59 14.38 17.76
N LEU A 36 13.27 14.33 17.60
CA LEU A 36 12.40 15.51 17.73
C LEU A 36 12.26 15.97 19.18
N GLU A 37 12.22 15.05 20.16
CA GLU A 37 12.26 15.41 21.58
C GLU A 37 13.55 16.14 21.95
N GLU A 38 14.69 15.64 21.50
CA GLU A 38 15.99 16.26 21.78
C GLU A 38 16.04 17.68 21.19
N TYR A 39 15.60 17.84 19.94
CA TYR A 39 15.49 19.15 19.30
C TYR A 39 14.56 20.10 20.07
N ALA A 40 13.38 19.65 20.47
CA ALA A 40 12.42 20.45 21.23
C ALA A 40 13.03 20.90 22.59
N ARG A 41 13.73 20.00 23.31
CA ARG A 41 14.43 20.31 24.57
C ARG A 41 15.54 21.35 24.36
N GLN A 42 16.36 21.21 23.31
CA GLN A 42 17.42 22.17 22.98
C GLN A 42 16.87 23.58 22.68
N LYS A 43 15.67 23.65 22.08
CA LYS A 43 14.96 24.92 21.82
C LYS A 43 14.15 25.44 23.01
N GLY A 44 14.16 24.75 24.15
CA GLY A 44 13.42 25.13 25.37
C GLY A 44 11.89 24.97 25.25
N LEU A 45 11.41 24.21 24.26
CA LEU A 45 9.99 23.94 24.05
C LEU A 45 9.48 22.92 25.07
N ARG A 46 8.29 23.17 25.61
CA ARG A 46 7.70 22.38 26.71
C ARG A 46 6.39 21.74 26.27
N ASN A 47 5.78 20.92 27.13
CA ASN A 47 4.49 20.26 26.93
C ASN A 47 4.45 19.44 25.63
N ILE A 48 5.45 18.57 25.45
CA ILE A 48 5.63 17.76 24.27
C ILE A 48 4.54 16.69 24.20
N ARG A 49 3.88 16.56 23.03
CA ARG A 49 2.93 15.49 22.69
C ARG A 49 3.21 14.94 21.31
N HIS A 50 3.26 13.60 21.20
CA HIS A 50 3.53 12.90 19.96
C HIS A 50 2.25 12.55 19.21
N PHE A 51 2.31 12.72 17.89
CA PHE A 51 1.32 12.26 16.91
C PHE A 51 2.05 11.48 15.85
N TYR A 52 1.64 10.25 15.58
CA TYR A 52 2.39 9.43 14.65
C TYR A 52 1.50 8.58 13.74
N ASP A 53 1.99 8.30 12.54
CA ASP A 53 1.37 7.42 11.57
C ASP A 53 2.40 6.42 11.04
N ASP A 54 2.22 5.14 11.38
CA ASP A 54 3.07 4.04 10.95
C ASP A 54 2.43 3.30 9.77
N GLY A 55 3.20 3.03 8.72
CA GLY A 55 2.73 2.37 7.51
C GLY A 55 1.92 3.25 6.55
N TYR A 56 1.80 4.56 6.79
CA TYR A 56 1.04 5.49 5.96
C TYR A 56 1.91 6.25 4.96
N SER A 57 1.42 6.35 3.70
CA SER A 57 2.09 7.12 2.65
C SER A 57 2.00 8.63 2.89
N GLY A 58 3.06 9.36 2.51
CA GLY A 58 3.07 10.84 2.52
C GLY A 58 2.26 11.49 1.39
N THR A 59 1.68 10.73 0.46
CA THR A 59 0.99 11.26 -0.72
C THR A 59 -0.41 11.82 -0.45
N ASN A 60 -1.01 11.47 0.70
CA ASN A 60 -2.30 12.01 1.17
C ASN A 60 -2.23 12.28 2.67
N PHE A 61 -3.24 12.98 3.20
CA PHE A 61 -3.37 13.34 4.60
C PHE A 61 -4.46 12.55 5.34
N ASN A 62 -5.05 11.52 4.73
CA ASN A 62 -5.99 10.60 5.39
C ASN A 62 -5.21 9.63 6.29
N ARG A 63 -4.82 10.13 7.45
CA ARG A 63 -3.97 9.44 8.43
C ARG A 63 -4.51 9.70 9.84
N PRO A 64 -4.72 8.66 10.66
CA PRO A 64 -5.32 8.81 12.00
C PRO A 64 -4.55 9.75 12.92
N GLY A 65 -3.21 9.62 12.99
CA GLY A 65 -2.36 10.46 13.81
C GLY A 65 -2.37 11.92 13.35
N PHE A 66 -2.38 12.16 12.03
CA PHE A 66 -2.51 13.50 11.48
C PHE A 66 -3.92 14.10 11.73
N ALA A 67 -4.98 13.31 11.65
CA ALA A 67 -6.33 13.77 11.93
C ALA A 67 -6.46 14.21 13.40
N ALA A 68 -5.93 13.42 14.35
CA ALA A 68 -5.90 13.79 15.76
C ALA A 68 -5.07 15.06 16.01
N LEU A 69 -3.95 15.25 15.30
CA LEU A 69 -3.17 16.48 15.36
C LEU A 69 -3.98 17.69 14.87
N LEU A 70 -4.72 17.54 13.76
CA LEU A 70 -5.54 18.62 13.22
C LEU A 70 -6.67 19.04 14.18
N GLU A 71 -7.31 18.09 14.84
CA GLU A 71 -8.32 18.37 15.87
C GLU A 71 -7.76 19.24 16.99
N GLU A 72 -6.57 18.94 17.48
CA GLU A 72 -5.89 19.75 18.50
C GLU A 72 -5.47 21.14 17.98
N ILE A 73 -5.06 21.24 16.72
CA ILE A 73 -4.76 22.54 16.07
C ILE A 73 -6.04 23.38 15.92
N GLU A 74 -7.13 22.76 15.47
CA GLU A 74 -8.41 23.45 15.31
C GLU A 74 -8.98 23.93 16.63
N ALA A 75 -8.82 23.14 17.69
CA ALA A 75 -9.18 23.51 19.06
C ALA A 75 -8.28 24.62 19.66
N GLY A 76 -7.15 24.96 19.00
CA GLY A 76 -6.24 26.02 19.46
C GLY A 76 -5.25 25.57 20.54
N HIS A 77 -5.12 24.28 20.79
CA HIS A 77 -4.27 23.71 21.83
C HIS A 77 -2.79 23.63 21.41
N VAL A 78 -2.47 23.70 20.11
CA VAL A 78 -1.10 23.57 19.60
C VAL A 78 -0.47 24.94 19.40
N GLU A 79 0.74 25.13 19.95
CA GLU A 79 1.56 26.31 19.75
C GLU A 79 2.64 26.10 18.67
N VAL A 80 3.30 24.93 18.75
CA VAL A 80 4.39 24.56 17.85
C VAL A 80 4.15 23.18 17.31
N LEU A 81 4.33 23.01 16.00
CA LEU A 81 4.36 21.72 15.32
C LEU A 81 5.76 21.47 14.76
N ILE A 82 6.39 20.37 15.16
CA ILE A 82 7.73 19.98 14.71
C ILE A 82 7.65 18.66 13.94
N VAL A 83 8.31 18.64 12.80
CA VAL A 83 8.50 17.43 11.97
C VAL A 83 9.99 17.25 11.67
N LYS A 84 10.43 16.02 11.42
CA LYS A 84 11.81 15.75 11.05
C LYS A 84 12.19 16.45 9.74
N ASP A 85 11.34 16.29 8.74
CA ASP A 85 11.47 16.90 7.42
C ASP A 85 10.10 17.02 6.73
N LEU A 86 10.02 17.83 5.68
CA LEU A 86 8.79 18.05 4.92
C LEU A 86 8.23 16.76 4.28
N SER A 87 9.09 15.79 3.96
CA SER A 87 8.63 14.52 3.39
C SER A 87 7.88 13.67 4.43
N ARG A 88 8.19 13.80 5.72
CA ARG A 88 7.45 13.18 6.83
C ARG A 88 6.11 13.87 7.05
N PHE A 89 6.06 15.19 6.89
CA PHE A 89 4.80 15.93 6.95
C PHE A 89 3.89 15.54 5.79
N GLY A 90 4.34 15.68 4.53
CA GLY A 90 3.57 15.31 3.36
C GLY A 90 4.34 15.46 2.04
N ARG A 91 3.85 14.75 1.00
CA ARG A 91 4.41 14.79 -0.36
C ARG A 91 3.44 15.42 -1.38
N ASN A 92 2.26 15.88 -0.94
CA ASN A 92 1.31 16.61 -1.77
C ASN A 92 1.46 18.11 -1.52
N TYR A 93 2.12 18.82 -2.44
CA TYR A 93 2.48 20.23 -2.28
C TYR A 93 1.28 21.15 -2.05
N LEU A 94 0.13 20.89 -2.69
CA LEU A 94 -1.08 21.69 -2.50
C LEU A 94 -1.61 21.60 -1.07
N GLN A 95 -1.64 20.39 -0.51
CA GLN A 95 -2.09 20.19 0.85
C GLN A 95 -1.06 20.65 1.88
N VAL A 96 0.23 20.41 1.63
CA VAL A 96 1.29 20.92 2.50
C VAL A 96 1.25 22.45 2.53
N GLY A 97 1.21 23.11 1.35
CA GLY A 97 1.10 24.57 1.25
C GLY A 97 -0.15 25.11 1.95
N TYR A 98 -1.33 24.47 1.77
CA TYR A 98 -2.53 24.88 2.50
C TYR A 98 -2.33 24.87 4.02
N TYR A 99 -1.72 23.82 4.56
CA TYR A 99 -1.46 23.72 6.00
C TYR A 99 -0.43 24.74 6.47
N THR A 100 0.73 24.81 5.80
CA THR A 100 1.87 25.63 6.25
C THR A 100 1.68 27.13 5.98
N GLU A 101 0.99 27.50 4.91
CA GLU A 101 0.87 28.91 4.47
C GLU A 101 -0.49 29.53 4.84
N ILE A 102 -1.53 28.70 5.06
CA ILE A 102 -2.87 29.22 5.34
C ILE A 102 -3.36 28.80 6.73
N LEU A 103 -3.44 27.48 7.01
CA LEU A 103 -4.09 27.00 8.23
C LEU A 103 -3.25 27.29 9.49
N PHE A 104 -1.96 26.93 9.49
CA PHE A 104 -1.11 27.08 10.66
C PHE A 104 -0.91 28.56 11.02
N PRO A 105 -0.61 29.48 10.09
CA PRO A 105 -0.56 30.91 10.40
C PRO A 105 -1.89 31.45 10.93
N LYS A 106 -3.03 31.05 10.34
CA LYS A 106 -4.36 31.45 10.80
C LYS A 106 -4.67 31.00 12.23
N LYS A 107 -4.13 29.82 12.63
CA LYS A 107 -4.29 29.26 13.99
C LYS A 107 -3.17 29.67 14.96
N GLY A 108 -2.19 30.43 14.50
CA GLY A 108 -1.03 30.87 15.30
C GLY A 108 -0.10 29.71 15.68
N VAL A 109 -0.03 28.67 14.84
CA VAL A 109 0.85 27.52 15.02
C VAL A 109 2.18 27.76 14.31
N ARG A 110 3.29 27.73 15.05
CA ARG A 110 4.64 27.75 14.49
C ARG A 110 4.96 26.38 13.91
N PHE A 111 5.36 26.31 12.66
CA PHE A 111 5.75 25.07 11.97
C PHE A 111 7.26 24.99 11.81
N ILE A 112 7.86 23.85 12.21
CA ILE A 112 9.31 23.62 12.12
C ILE A 112 9.56 22.27 11.41
N ALA A 113 10.35 22.28 10.32
CA ALA A 113 10.89 21.08 9.68
C ALA A 113 12.41 21.05 9.85
N VAL A 114 12.88 20.22 10.81
CA VAL A 114 14.25 20.31 11.35
C VAL A 114 15.33 20.13 10.29
N ASN A 115 15.27 19.03 9.51
CA ASN A 115 16.27 18.71 8.50
C ASN A 115 16.24 19.65 7.27
N ASN A 116 15.14 20.37 7.08
CA ASN A 116 15.03 21.34 5.99
C ASN A 116 15.38 22.76 6.42
N ASN A 117 15.70 22.98 7.71
CA ASN A 117 15.91 24.30 8.32
C ASN A 117 14.74 25.27 8.09
N VAL A 118 13.50 24.71 8.02
CA VAL A 118 12.29 25.52 7.86
C VAL A 118 11.72 25.83 9.22
N ASP A 119 11.49 27.11 9.50
CA ASP A 119 10.87 27.62 10.72
C ASP A 119 9.96 28.79 10.36
N SER A 120 8.66 28.61 10.52
CA SER A 120 7.68 29.65 10.16
C SER A 120 7.78 30.94 10.99
N ALA A 121 8.52 30.93 12.11
CA ALA A 121 8.80 32.14 12.86
C ALA A 121 9.92 32.99 12.25
N THR A 122 10.72 32.45 11.33
CA THR A 122 11.81 33.14 10.65
C THR A 122 11.41 33.44 9.20
N PRO A 123 11.11 34.70 8.82
CA PRO A 123 10.59 35.04 7.49
C PRO A 123 11.49 34.61 6.32
N GLN A 124 12.79 34.50 6.55
CA GLN A 124 13.77 34.15 5.51
C GLN A 124 13.71 32.67 5.09
N ASP A 125 13.17 31.78 5.94
CA ASP A 125 13.14 30.34 5.65
C ASP A 125 11.87 29.91 4.91
N ASN A 126 10.84 30.76 4.83
CA ASN A 126 9.57 30.45 4.18
C ASN A 126 9.59 30.51 2.66
N ASP A 127 10.53 31.25 2.06
CA ASP A 127 10.58 31.46 0.59
C ASP A 127 10.92 30.18 -0.19
N PHE A 128 11.57 29.20 0.45
CA PHE A 128 11.93 27.92 -0.18
C PHE A 128 10.93 26.80 0.06
N THR A 129 9.99 26.96 0.97
CA THR A 129 9.03 25.89 1.32
C THR A 129 8.17 25.42 0.13
N PRO A 130 7.60 26.30 -0.71
CA PRO A 130 6.87 25.89 -1.91
C PRO A 130 7.75 25.10 -2.89
N PHE A 131 9.00 25.53 -3.08
CA PHE A 131 9.94 24.85 -3.95
C PHE A 131 10.29 23.44 -3.43
N LEU A 132 10.58 23.29 -2.14
CA LEU A 132 10.83 21.98 -1.51
C LEU A 132 9.62 21.05 -1.62
N ASN A 133 8.41 21.58 -1.48
CA ASN A 133 7.17 20.83 -1.66
C ASN A 133 7.00 20.33 -3.11
N ILE A 134 7.27 21.19 -4.10
CA ILE A 134 7.26 20.82 -5.51
C ILE A 134 8.30 19.73 -5.80
N MET A 135 9.52 19.87 -5.27
CA MET A 135 10.59 18.89 -5.43
C MET A 135 10.23 17.53 -4.84
N ASN A 136 9.63 17.50 -3.65
CA ASN A 136 9.19 16.27 -3.01
C ASN A 136 8.09 15.56 -3.83
N GLU A 137 7.14 16.30 -4.38
CA GLU A 137 6.10 15.76 -5.25
C GLU A 137 6.69 15.23 -6.56
N TRP A 138 7.58 16.01 -7.18
CA TRP A 138 8.26 15.61 -8.41
C TRP A 138 9.07 14.33 -8.20
N TYR A 139 9.81 14.22 -7.10
CA TYR A 139 10.58 13.02 -6.76
C TYR A 139 9.68 11.78 -6.60
N ALA A 140 8.54 11.92 -5.90
CA ALA A 140 7.57 10.84 -5.75
C ALA A 140 6.99 10.40 -7.10
N LYS A 141 6.69 11.35 -8.00
CA LYS A 141 6.21 11.09 -9.37
C LYS A 141 7.28 10.41 -10.21
N ASP A 142 8.52 10.90 -10.17
CA ASP A 142 9.65 10.34 -10.92
C ASP A 142 9.94 8.90 -10.49
N THR A 143 10.00 8.65 -9.18
CA THR A 143 10.17 7.31 -8.61
C THR A 143 9.05 6.36 -9.06
N SER A 144 7.79 6.82 -9.02
CA SER A 144 6.66 6.04 -9.51
C SER A 144 6.79 5.68 -11.00
N ASN A 145 7.23 6.64 -11.82
CA ASN A 145 7.43 6.42 -13.25
C ASN A 145 8.58 5.44 -13.53
N LYS A 146 9.68 5.54 -12.79
CA LYS A 146 10.81 4.60 -12.89
C LYS A 146 10.39 3.18 -12.53
N ILE A 147 9.66 3.00 -11.44
CA ILE A 147 9.10 1.69 -11.04
C ILE A 147 8.18 1.14 -12.14
N LYS A 148 7.25 1.95 -12.67
CA LYS A 148 6.36 1.55 -13.77
C LYS A 148 7.15 1.14 -15.02
N ALA A 149 8.21 1.87 -15.36
CA ALA A 149 9.06 1.55 -16.51
C ALA A 149 9.77 0.19 -16.36
N VAL A 150 10.33 -0.09 -15.16
CA VAL A 150 10.96 -1.38 -14.85
C VAL A 150 9.93 -2.51 -14.93
N PHE A 151 8.74 -2.35 -14.34
CA PHE A 151 7.69 -3.36 -14.44
C PHE A 151 7.25 -3.59 -15.89
N LYS A 152 7.11 -2.53 -16.68
CA LYS A 152 6.75 -2.62 -18.10
C LYS A 152 7.82 -3.36 -18.92
N SER A 153 9.10 -3.08 -18.66
CA SER A 153 10.21 -3.81 -19.31
C SER A 153 10.17 -5.30 -18.97
N ARG A 154 10.09 -5.64 -17.68
CA ARG A 154 10.01 -7.04 -17.24
C ARG A 154 8.80 -7.77 -17.80
N MET A 155 7.63 -7.11 -17.84
CA MET A 155 6.43 -7.72 -18.45
C MET A 155 6.60 -7.96 -19.92
N LYS A 156 7.28 -7.07 -20.69
CA LYS A 156 7.59 -7.30 -22.11
C LYS A 156 8.48 -8.51 -22.35
N GLU A 157 9.35 -8.83 -21.39
CA GLU A 157 10.22 -10.02 -21.41
C GLU A 157 9.50 -11.29 -20.91
N GLY A 158 8.19 -11.21 -20.64
CA GLY A 158 7.40 -12.33 -20.13
C GLY A 158 7.62 -12.62 -18.63
N LEU A 159 8.40 -11.80 -17.93
CA LEU A 159 8.73 -12.04 -16.54
C LEU A 159 7.56 -11.69 -15.62
N ARG A 160 7.22 -12.61 -14.72
CA ARG A 160 6.17 -12.41 -13.72
C ARG A 160 6.56 -11.32 -12.72
N CYS A 161 5.72 -10.30 -12.62
CA CYS A 161 5.91 -9.17 -11.71
C CYS A 161 5.02 -9.25 -10.45
N SER A 162 4.11 -10.24 -10.38
CA SER A 162 3.23 -10.46 -9.25
C SER A 162 3.70 -11.61 -8.36
N GLY A 163 3.54 -11.44 -7.05
CA GLY A 163 3.74 -12.52 -6.09
C GLY A 163 2.63 -13.56 -6.08
N SER A 164 1.45 -13.22 -6.62
CA SER A 164 0.27 -14.09 -6.65
C SER A 164 0.42 -15.17 -7.71
N ILE A 165 0.12 -16.41 -7.33
CA ILE A 165 0.12 -17.60 -8.18
C ILE A 165 -1.31 -18.06 -8.34
N PRO A 166 -1.76 -18.49 -9.54
CA PRO A 166 -3.07 -19.10 -9.72
C PRO A 166 -3.19 -20.38 -8.86
N TYR A 167 -4.36 -20.61 -8.28
CA TYR A 167 -4.65 -21.84 -7.54
C TYR A 167 -4.50 -23.07 -8.46
N GLY A 168 -3.85 -24.11 -7.99
CA GLY A 168 -3.49 -25.28 -8.82
C GLY A 168 -2.04 -25.26 -9.32
N TYR A 169 -1.33 -24.13 -9.11
CA TYR A 169 0.09 -24.03 -9.43
C TYR A 169 0.92 -23.61 -8.23
N LYS A 170 2.19 -23.92 -8.25
CA LYS A 170 3.23 -23.44 -7.33
C LYS A 170 4.47 -23.02 -8.10
N ARG A 171 5.36 -22.30 -7.45
CA ARG A 171 6.66 -21.96 -8.06
C ARG A 171 7.60 -23.15 -7.97
N GLU A 172 8.42 -23.28 -9.01
CA GLU A 172 9.53 -24.20 -8.98
C GLU A 172 10.52 -23.80 -7.87
N PRO A 173 11.02 -24.75 -7.07
CA PRO A 173 12.04 -24.49 -6.06
C PRO A 173 13.30 -23.89 -6.71
N GLY A 174 13.68 -22.67 -6.26
CA GLY A 174 14.86 -21.94 -6.80
C GLY A 174 14.53 -20.99 -7.97
N ASP A 175 13.41 -21.14 -8.68
CA ASP A 175 12.97 -20.23 -9.74
C ASP A 175 11.65 -19.55 -9.38
N LYS A 176 11.67 -18.20 -9.39
CA LYS A 176 10.49 -17.38 -9.12
C LYS A 176 9.60 -17.16 -10.35
N GLN A 177 10.07 -17.53 -11.55
CA GLN A 177 9.38 -17.28 -12.81
C GLN A 177 8.58 -18.48 -13.29
N THR A 178 9.12 -19.68 -13.14
CA THR A 178 8.51 -20.92 -13.60
C THR A 178 7.40 -21.38 -12.66
N LEU A 179 6.23 -21.71 -13.22
CA LEU A 179 5.12 -22.36 -12.54
C LEU A 179 5.12 -23.86 -12.85
N ILE A 180 4.98 -24.64 -11.78
CA ILE A 180 4.75 -26.09 -11.87
C ILE A 180 3.40 -26.45 -11.27
N VAL A 181 2.84 -27.56 -11.70
CA VAL A 181 1.55 -28.06 -11.17
C VAL A 181 1.67 -28.40 -9.69
N ASP A 182 0.70 -27.98 -8.91
CA ASP A 182 0.52 -28.36 -7.51
C ASP A 182 -0.64 -29.35 -7.43
N GLU A 183 -0.34 -30.64 -7.53
CA GLU A 183 -1.34 -31.69 -7.75
C GLU A 183 -2.54 -31.62 -6.81
N PRO A 184 -2.42 -31.45 -5.48
CA PRO A 184 -3.60 -31.42 -4.61
C PRO A 184 -4.56 -30.27 -4.94
N ALA A 185 -4.03 -29.10 -5.33
CA ALA A 185 -4.83 -27.96 -5.73
C ALA A 185 -5.28 -28.07 -7.20
N ALA A 186 -4.47 -28.66 -8.06
CA ALA A 186 -4.76 -28.87 -9.48
C ALA A 186 -5.95 -29.83 -9.68
N GLU A 187 -6.05 -30.87 -8.87
CA GLU A 187 -7.19 -31.80 -8.90
C GLU A 187 -8.52 -31.08 -8.63
N VAL A 188 -8.51 -30.13 -7.68
CA VAL A 188 -9.71 -29.31 -7.41
C VAL A 188 -10.05 -28.43 -8.61
N VAL A 189 -9.06 -27.82 -9.25
CA VAL A 189 -9.27 -27.02 -10.47
C VAL A 189 -9.84 -27.89 -11.60
N ARG A 190 -9.24 -29.06 -11.87
CA ARG A 190 -9.74 -30.03 -12.89
C ARG A 190 -11.16 -30.49 -12.57
N LYS A 191 -11.50 -30.69 -11.30
CA LYS A 191 -12.86 -31.02 -10.85
C LYS A 191 -13.84 -29.91 -11.13
N ILE A 192 -13.49 -28.65 -10.85
CA ILE A 192 -14.32 -27.49 -11.18
C ILE A 192 -14.64 -27.44 -12.67
N PHE A 193 -13.63 -27.56 -13.53
CA PHE A 193 -13.82 -27.56 -14.97
C PHE A 193 -14.70 -28.73 -15.44
N ARG A 194 -14.50 -29.94 -14.88
CA ARG A 194 -15.32 -31.12 -15.22
C ARG A 194 -16.79 -30.92 -14.85
N LEU A 195 -17.07 -30.37 -13.66
CA LEU A 195 -18.43 -30.09 -13.22
C LEU A 195 -19.14 -29.05 -14.10
N VAL A 196 -18.43 -28.02 -14.55
CA VAL A 196 -18.97 -27.05 -15.51
C VAL A 196 -19.34 -27.74 -16.82
N CYS A 197 -18.52 -28.62 -17.35
CA CYS A 197 -18.82 -29.40 -18.57
C CYS A 197 -20.00 -30.32 -18.40
N GLN A 198 -20.32 -30.74 -17.18
CA GLN A 198 -21.51 -31.50 -16.83
C GLN A 198 -22.77 -30.62 -16.68
N GLY A 199 -22.66 -29.31 -16.93
CA GLY A 199 -23.76 -28.35 -16.81
C GLY A 199 -24.06 -27.87 -15.39
N VAL A 200 -23.17 -28.16 -14.39
CA VAL A 200 -23.36 -27.69 -13.01
C VAL A 200 -23.05 -26.18 -12.94
N THR A 201 -23.95 -25.44 -12.30
CA THR A 201 -23.78 -23.99 -12.12
C THR A 201 -22.64 -23.66 -11.16
N THR A 202 -22.08 -22.45 -11.27
CA THR A 202 -21.01 -22.00 -10.35
C THR A 202 -21.42 -22.05 -8.86
N THR A 203 -22.70 -21.78 -8.58
CA THR A 203 -23.26 -21.90 -7.21
C THR A 203 -23.30 -23.36 -6.77
N GLY A 204 -23.78 -24.27 -7.64
CA GLY A 204 -23.82 -25.69 -7.34
C GLY A 204 -22.42 -26.29 -7.11
N ILE A 205 -21.43 -25.87 -7.91
CA ILE A 205 -20.03 -26.26 -7.69
C ILE A 205 -19.52 -25.80 -6.33
N ALA A 206 -19.80 -24.53 -5.96
CA ALA A 206 -19.41 -23.99 -4.67
C ALA A 206 -20.04 -24.78 -3.50
N GLU A 207 -21.30 -25.18 -3.60
CA GLU A 207 -21.97 -26.03 -2.60
C GLU A 207 -21.34 -27.43 -2.50
N ILE A 208 -21.02 -28.07 -3.63
CA ILE A 208 -20.36 -29.37 -3.65
C ILE A 208 -19.02 -29.32 -2.93
N LEU A 209 -18.15 -28.33 -3.30
CA LEU A 209 -16.83 -28.20 -2.70
C LEU A 209 -16.88 -27.84 -1.21
N THR A 210 -17.89 -27.07 -0.80
CA THR A 210 -18.13 -26.73 0.62
C THR A 210 -18.54 -27.98 1.41
N LYS A 211 -19.46 -28.80 0.87
CA LYS A 211 -19.89 -30.07 1.51
C LYS A 211 -18.74 -31.08 1.65
N GLU A 212 -17.87 -31.13 0.65
CA GLU A 212 -16.68 -31.99 0.67
C GLU A 212 -15.55 -31.46 1.53
N LYS A 213 -15.73 -30.28 2.15
CA LYS A 213 -14.70 -29.62 2.98
C LYS A 213 -13.37 -29.43 2.25
N VAL A 214 -13.45 -29.01 0.99
CA VAL A 214 -12.28 -28.62 0.21
C VAL A 214 -11.84 -27.23 0.65
N LEU A 215 -10.54 -27.05 0.93
CA LEU A 215 -10.00 -25.73 1.29
C LEU A 215 -10.16 -24.72 0.16
N ILE A 216 -10.65 -23.54 0.50
CA ILE A 216 -10.68 -22.42 -0.47
C ILE A 216 -9.25 -21.97 -0.84
N PRO A 217 -9.02 -21.36 -2.01
CA PRO A 217 -7.68 -20.97 -2.48
C PRO A 217 -6.88 -20.14 -1.48
N SER A 218 -7.55 -19.22 -0.75
CA SER A 218 -6.88 -18.37 0.25
C SER A 218 -6.44 -19.19 1.49
N ALA A 219 -7.25 -20.14 1.95
CA ALA A 219 -6.92 -21.00 3.08
C ALA A 219 -5.79 -21.98 2.71
N TYR A 220 -5.86 -22.56 1.51
CA TYR A 220 -4.80 -23.41 0.99
C TYR A 220 -3.46 -22.67 0.87
N ALA A 221 -3.49 -21.45 0.35
CA ALA A 221 -2.29 -20.61 0.26
C ALA A 221 -1.73 -20.23 1.65
N ALA A 222 -2.60 -19.99 2.65
CA ALA A 222 -2.17 -19.67 4.01
C ALA A 222 -1.46 -20.84 4.68
N MET A 223 -1.90 -22.08 4.43
CA MET A 223 -1.25 -23.28 4.95
C MET A 223 0.12 -23.54 4.31
N ASN A 224 0.21 -23.38 2.98
CA ASN A 224 1.42 -23.74 2.23
C ASN A 224 2.43 -22.60 2.09
N GLN A 225 2.00 -21.33 2.21
CA GLN A 225 2.86 -20.16 2.07
C GLN A 225 2.52 -19.07 3.11
N PRO A 226 2.70 -19.34 4.41
CA PRO A 226 2.25 -18.44 5.47
C PRO A 226 2.90 -17.04 5.42
N LYS A 227 4.11 -16.91 4.89
CA LYS A 227 4.83 -15.61 4.73
C LYS A 227 4.21 -14.70 3.66
N ASN A 228 3.48 -15.25 2.69
CA ASN A 228 2.90 -14.52 1.56
C ASN A 228 1.39 -14.30 1.69
N CYS A 229 0.77 -14.81 2.75
CA CYS A 229 -0.66 -14.71 2.95
C CYS A 229 -1.04 -13.36 3.59
N ARG A 230 -1.89 -12.59 2.89
CA ARG A 230 -2.40 -11.29 3.38
C ARG A 230 -3.50 -11.44 4.44
N HIS A 231 -4.18 -12.59 4.48
CA HIS A 231 -5.29 -12.86 5.40
C HIS A 231 -4.81 -13.80 6.50
N LYS A 232 -4.58 -13.27 7.70
CA LYS A 232 -4.13 -14.04 8.85
C LYS A 232 -5.25 -14.88 9.49
N GLU A 233 -6.51 -14.45 9.36
CA GLU A 233 -7.66 -15.14 9.92
C GLU A 233 -8.73 -15.35 8.84
N ILE A 234 -9.00 -16.60 8.51
CA ILE A 234 -10.06 -17.00 7.59
C ILE A 234 -11.14 -17.66 8.45
N ALA A 235 -12.28 -16.98 8.61
CA ALA A 235 -13.36 -17.43 9.49
C ALA A 235 -13.93 -18.80 9.09
N ASP A 236 -14.05 -19.08 7.78
CA ASP A 236 -14.48 -20.36 7.26
C ASP A 236 -13.61 -20.79 6.08
N PRO A 237 -12.63 -21.69 6.31
CA PRO A 237 -11.68 -22.10 5.29
C PRO A 237 -12.25 -23.02 4.20
N TYR A 238 -13.49 -23.51 4.36
CA TYR A 238 -14.15 -24.43 3.45
C TYR A 238 -15.31 -23.81 2.68
N ARG A 239 -15.67 -22.55 2.98
CA ARG A 239 -16.81 -21.88 2.36
C ARG A 239 -16.46 -21.33 0.99
N TRP A 240 -16.75 -22.11 -0.03
CA TRP A 240 -16.64 -21.66 -1.41
C TRP A 240 -17.79 -20.71 -1.79
N ASN A 241 -17.54 -19.84 -2.75
CA ASN A 241 -18.55 -18.97 -3.33
C ASN A 241 -18.50 -19.00 -4.88
N ALA A 242 -19.62 -18.70 -5.52
CA ALA A 242 -19.75 -18.70 -6.97
C ALA A 242 -18.76 -17.74 -7.65
N THR A 243 -18.44 -16.61 -7.02
CA THR A 243 -17.49 -15.61 -7.56
C THR A 243 -16.09 -16.20 -7.66
N THR A 244 -15.63 -16.96 -6.66
CA THR A 244 -14.32 -17.62 -6.69
C THR A 244 -14.25 -18.65 -7.81
N ILE A 245 -15.34 -19.42 -8.01
CA ILE A 245 -15.44 -20.38 -9.12
C ILE A 245 -15.37 -19.64 -10.45
N GLY A 246 -16.15 -18.55 -10.64
CA GLY A 246 -16.11 -17.73 -11.86
C GLY A 246 -14.69 -17.21 -12.14
N TYR A 247 -14.00 -16.66 -11.14
CA TYR A 247 -12.61 -16.23 -11.31
C TYR A 247 -11.62 -17.34 -11.68
N ILE A 248 -11.88 -18.59 -11.27
CA ILE A 248 -11.07 -19.73 -11.70
C ILE A 248 -11.36 -20.03 -13.17
N LEU A 249 -12.62 -20.07 -13.57
CA LEU A 249 -13.02 -20.39 -14.94
C LEU A 249 -12.58 -19.36 -15.98
N ASP A 250 -12.53 -18.07 -15.60
CA ASP A 250 -12.13 -16.97 -16.50
C ASP A 250 -10.62 -16.83 -16.69
N ARG A 251 -9.81 -17.63 -15.99
CA ARG A 251 -8.35 -17.46 -16.03
C ARG A 251 -7.70 -18.20 -17.17
N GLN A 252 -7.16 -17.44 -18.11
CA GLN A 252 -6.36 -17.97 -19.25
C GLN A 252 -5.06 -18.66 -18.81
N GLU A 253 -4.59 -18.43 -17.58
CA GLU A 253 -3.42 -19.13 -17.06
C GLU A 253 -3.61 -20.65 -16.98
N TYR A 254 -4.85 -21.12 -16.88
CA TYR A 254 -5.12 -22.57 -16.91
C TYR A 254 -4.95 -23.23 -18.28
N LEU A 255 -4.81 -22.42 -19.34
CA LEU A 255 -4.38 -22.87 -20.67
C LEU A 255 -2.85 -23.00 -20.82
N GLY A 256 -2.09 -22.74 -19.77
CA GLY A 256 -0.63 -22.73 -19.81
C GLY A 256 -0.05 -21.37 -20.15
N HIS A 257 -0.86 -20.31 -20.25
CA HIS A 257 -0.42 -18.98 -20.66
C HIS A 257 0.01 -18.13 -19.46
N THR A 258 1.02 -17.30 -19.63
CA THR A 258 1.33 -16.22 -18.68
C THR A 258 0.63 -14.94 -19.12
N VAL A 259 -0.29 -14.43 -18.29
CA VAL A 259 -1.04 -13.21 -18.55
C VAL A 259 -0.55 -12.10 -17.60
N LEU A 260 0.02 -11.05 -18.17
CA LEU A 260 0.61 -9.92 -17.45
C LEU A 260 -0.16 -8.63 -17.73
N GLY A 261 0.00 -7.63 -16.85
CA GLY A 261 -0.60 -6.32 -17.06
C GLY A 261 -2.09 -6.22 -16.73
N LYS A 262 -2.68 -7.16 -16.00
CA LYS A 262 -4.13 -7.23 -15.70
C LYS A 262 -4.72 -5.99 -15.02
N SER A 263 -3.91 -5.17 -14.36
CA SER A 263 -4.37 -3.94 -13.71
C SER A 263 -3.39 -2.79 -13.92
N ILE A 264 -3.92 -1.61 -14.21
CA ILE A 264 -3.16 -0.40 -14.47
C ILE A 264 -3.43 0.61 -13.36
N CYS A 265 -2.35 1.15 -12.76
CA CYS A 265 -2.44 2.25 -11.81
C CYS A 265 -2.40 3.57 -12.60
N GLU A 266 -3.51 4.27 -12.68
CA GLU A 266 -3.63 5.52 -13.45
C GLU A 266 -2.94 6.68 -12.75
N ASN A 267 -3.16 6.81 -11.44
CA ASN A 267 -2.67 7.96 -10.68
C ASN A 267 -1.84 7.49 -9.48
N PHE A 268 -0.61 7.99 -9.37
CA PHE A 268 0.30 7.65 -8.28
C PHE A 268 -0.14 8.20 -6.91
N LYS A 269 -0.94 9.29 -6.88
CA LYS A 269 -1.46 9.91 -5.65
C LYS A 269 -2.65 9.13 -5.09
N THR A 270 -3.67 8.90 -5.91
CA THR A 270 -4.89 8.24 -5.49
C THR A 270 -4.76 6.72 -5.44
N LYS A 271 -3.73 6.17 -6.10
CA LYS A 271 -3.50 4.73 -6.27
C LYS A 271 -4.70 4.00 -6.90
N GLN A 272 -5.57 4.75 -7.60
CA GLN A 272 -6.69 4.18 -8.33
C GLN A 272 -6.18 3.22 -9.40
N ARG A 273 -6.77 2.04 -9.43
CA ARG A 273 -6.48 0.99 -10.40
C ARG A 273 -7.72 0.69 -11.20
N ARG A 274 -7.54 0.48 -12.50
CA ARG A 274 -8.56 -0.10 -13.36
C ARG A 274 -8.10 -1.45 -13.90
N ALA A 275 -9.04 -2.25 -14.34
CA ALA A 275 -8.72 -3.42 -15.15
C ALA A 275 -8.10 -2.98 -16.49
N ALA A 276 -7.16 -3.77 -16.99
CA ALA A 276 -6.61 -3.59 -18.31
C ALA A 276 -7.64 -4.00 -19.37
N THR A 277 -7.65 -3.29 -20.50
CA THR A 277 -8.40 -3.72 -21.68
C THR A 277 -7.70 -4.92 -22.33
N PRO A 278 -8.39 -5.72 -23.18
CA PRO A 278 -7.76 -6.85 -23.85
C PRO A 278 -6.48 -6.49 -24.60
N ASP A 279 -6.44 -5.32 -25.24
CA ASP A 279 -5.27 -4.83 -26.00
C ASP A 279 -4.08 -4.41 -25.13
N GLU A 280 -4.32 -4.17 -23.84
CA GLU A 280 -3.28 -3.83 -22.88
C GLU A 280 -2.68 -5.05 -22.16
N LEU A 281 -3.31 -6.22 -22.31
CA LEU A 281 -2.81 -7.46 -21.75
C LEU A 281 -1.59 -7.96 -22.52
N MET A 282 -0.62 -8.48 -21.81
CA MET A 282 0.53 -9.16 -22.38
C MET A 282 0.37 -10.65 -22.10
N ILE A 283 0.07 -11.42 -23.16
CA ILE A 283 -0.16 -12.86 -23.07
C ILE A 283 1.01 -13.59 -23.71
N PHE A 284 1.61 -14.48 -22.97
CA PHE A 284 2.70 -15.36 -23.42
C PHE A 284 2.16 -16.79 -23.39
N PRO A 285 1.99 -17.42 -24.56
CA PRO A 285 1.44 -18.77 -24.63
C PRO A 285 2.46 -19.82 -24.16
N ASP A 286 1.95 -20.96 -23.71
CA ASP A 286 2.70 -22.20 -23.43
C ASP A 286 3.92 -22.03 -22.52
N THR A 287 3.77 -21.20 -21.47
CA THR A 287 4.85 -20.93 -20.49
C THR A 287 4.88 -21.92 -19.32
N HIS A 288 3.86 -22.72 -19.16
CA HIS A 288 3.73 -23.76 -18.11
C HIS A 288 2.67 -24.78 -18.51
N GLU A 289 2.60 -25.91 -17.81
CA GLU A 289 1.65 -26.98 -18.10
C GLU A 289 0.21 -26.52 -17.92
N ALA A 290 -0.65 -26.79 -18.90
CA ALA A 290 -2.06 -26.48 -18.86
C ALA A 290 -2.82 -27.41 -17.90
N LEU A 291 -3.72 -26.87 -17.07
CA LEU A 291 -4.61 -27.66 -16.22
C LEU A 291 -5.98 -27.95 -16.86
N SER A 292 -6.37 -27.16 -17.84
CA SER A 292 -7.64 -27.30 -18.54
C SER A 292 -7.47 -27.15 -20.04
N LEU A 293 -7.93 -28.15 -20.78
CA LEU A 293 -8.06 -28.09 -22.25
C LEU A 293 -9.47 -27.66 -22.72
N ILE A 294 -10.38 -27.39 -21.77
CA ILE A 294 -11.80 -27.12 -22.04
C ILE A 294 -12.02 -25.78 -22.72
N HIS A 295 -11.11 -24.83 -22.55
CA HIS A 295 -11.17 -23.53 -23.22
C HIS A 295 -10.87 -23.59 -24.71
N ILE A 296 -10.39 -24.73 -25.20
CA ILE A 296 -10.14 -25.00 -26.58
C ILE A 296 -11.40 -25.55 -27.27
#